data_71ecba5c904ad9af4f56793c37dc0087
#
_entry.id   71ecba5c904ad9af4f56793c37dc0087
#
_cell.length_a   1.000
_cell.length_b   1.000
_cell.length_c   1.000
_cell.angle_alpha   90.00
_cell.angle_beta   90.00
_cell.angle_gamma   90.00
#
_symmetry.space_group_name_H-M   'P 1'
#
loop_
_entity.id
_entity.type
_entity.pdbx_description
1 polymer ?
#
loop_
_entity_poly.entity_id
_entity_poly.type
_entity_poly.pdbx_seq_one_letter_code
_entity_poly.pdbx_strand_id
1 'polypeptide(L)'
;MNRKWNGEEIEFYFPRRHIIETNGSYCFREEGTKVKHLDPALCAERVEQAVYNWSLCGEDANPGPILNAIKDGLENGMQVFVPFDVPDALMEALGDPAKLRPGDVVTNKEEVRIRFRHMDVGNGKYFIPIYTGKEEYLKDPGASMMGRDLGELLKVVELWPDCLGFILNPFGRKMMMPREILDKFVNHKRRSQLDFYRGSVLDLHTEAIVNAANESLLGGGGVDGAIHKAAGPELLRECRTLHGCPTGEAKVTKAYNVKTSRYIIHTVGPVYHGKPQDAQLLYSCYMKCLDRAKELGLASIAFPGISTGVYGYPLDEAAAISLKAVIHWFDIHPDDAVSVYFCCFRDEEMAAYRKALGK
;
A
#
# COMPACT_ATOMS: atom_id res chain seq x y z
N MET A 1 -10.37 -27.44 -5.64
CA MET A 1 -9.83 -28.11 -4.44
C MET A 1 -10.69 -27.70 -3.26
N ASN A 2 -11.49 -28.63 -2.71
CA ASN A 2 -12.28 -28.38 -1.51
C ASN A 2 -11.32 -28.26 -0.33
N ARG A 3 -11.07 -27.05 0.15
CA ARG A 3 -10.30 -26.84 1.38
C ARG A 3 -11.26 -27.04 2.55
N LYS A 4 -11.03 -28.06 3.35
CA LYS A 4 -11.73 -28.28 4.62
C LYS A 4 -11.11 -27.35 5.68
N TRP A 5 -11.97 -26.64 6.39
CA TRP A 5 -11.63 -25.95 7.63
C TRP A 5 -11.61 -27.03 8.75
N ASN A 6 -10.50 -27.17 9.46
CA ASN A 6 -10.41 -28.06 10.61
C ASN A 6 -10.72 -27.26 11.86
N GLY A 7 -11.75 -27.68 12.59
CA GLY A 7 -12.26 -26.96 13.74
C GLY A 7 -11.59 -27.39 15.05
N GLU A 8 -10.38 -26.93 15.33
CA GLU A 8 -9.89 -26.86 16.70
C GLU A 8 -10.32 -25.54 17.34
N GLU A 9 -10.82 -25.62 18.57
CA GLU A 9 -11.50 -24.51 19.24
C GLU A 9 -10.50 -23.50 19.78
N ILE A 10 -10.50 -22.28 19.21
CA ILE A 10 -9.78 -21.13 19.75
C ILE A 10 -10.82 -20.26 20.44
N GLU A 11 -10.82 -20.25 21.78
CA GLU A 11 -11.82 -19.57 22.58
C GLU A 11 -11.36 -18.15 22.99
N PHE A 12 -12.19 -17.16 22.74
CA PHE A 12 -12.05 -15.81 23.25
C PHE A 12 -13.19 -15.43 24.17
N TYR A 13 -12.86 -14.76 25.28
CA TYR A 13 -13.82 -14.10 26.14
C TYR A 13 -13.90 -12.60 25.78
N PHE A 14 -15.11 -12.17 25.38
CA PHE A 14 -15.36 -10.75 25.13
C PHE A 14 -16.29 -10.19 26.19
N PRO A 15 -15.96 -9.04 26.81
CA PRO A 15 -16.91 -8.30 27.63
C PRO A 15 -18.09 -7.83 26.78
N ARG A 16 -19.22 -7.51 27.42
CA ARG A 16 -20.46 -7.05 26.75
C ARG A 16 -20.17 -5.93 25.77
N ARG A 17 -20.50 -6.11 24.46
CA ARG A 17 -20.26 -5.14 23.40
C ARG A 17 -21.40 -5.08 22.40
N HIS A 18 -21.48 -3.95 21.67
CA HIS A 18 -22.47 -3.72 20.63
C HIS A 18 -22.02 -4.35 19.30
N ILE A 19 -22.97 -5.00 18.62
CA ILE A 19 -22.79 -5.58 17.29
C ILE A 19 -23.44 -4.62 16.29
N ILE A 20 -22.70 -4.20 15.27
CA ILE A 20 -23.20 -3.32 14.22
C ILE A 20 -23.19 -4.09 12.89
N GLU A 21 -24.34 -4.16 12.22
CA GLU A 21 -24.42 -4.71 10.87
C GLU A 21 -24.05 -3.65 9.83
N THR A 22 -23.22 -4.03 8.88
CA THR A 22 -22.91 -3.21 7.71
C THR A 22 -23.01 -4.08 6.43
N ASN A 23 -24.10 -3.89 5.67
CA ASN A 23 -24.31 -4.53 4.36
C ASN A 23 -24.13 -6.07 4.32
N GLY A 24 -24.79 -6.78 5.25
CA GLY A 24 -24.76 -8.25 5.31
C GLY A 24 -23.53 -8.86 5.98
N SER A 25 -22.73 -8.06 6.66
CA SER A 25 -21.61 -8.50 7.49
C SER A 25 -21.70 -7.84 8.87
N TYR A 26 -21.33 -8.58 9.92
CA TYR A 26 -21.38 -8.09 11.29
C TYR A 26 -20.02 -7.52 11.68
N CYS A 27 -20.02 -6.28 12.21
CA CYS A 27 -18.81 -5.60 12.66
C CYS A 27 -18.94 -5.27 14.16
N PHE A 28 -17.92 -5.58 14.94
CA PHE A 28 -17.82 -5.20 16.36
C PHE A 28 -16.97 -3.93 16.46
N ARG A 29 -17.48 -2.90 17.11
CA ARG A 29 -16.78 -1.65 17.33
C ARG A 29 -16.60 -1.34 18.81
N GLU A 30 -15.39 -0.98 19.21
CA GLU A 30 -15.14 -0.38 20.54
C GLU A 30 -15.35 1.13 20.50
N GLU A 31 -16.10 1.66 21.49
CA GLU A 31 -16.14 3.10 21.72
C GLU A 31 -14.83 3.56 22.38
N GLY A 32 -14.16 4.54 21.79
CA GLY A 32 -13.13 5.30 22.47
C GLY A 32 -11.71 5.33 21.89
N THR A 33 -11.43 4.73 20.72
CA THR A 33 -10.10 4.87 20.10
C THR A 33 -9.93 6.26 19.49
N LYS A 34 -9.02 7.06 20.05
CA LYS A 34 -8.62 8.35 19.46
C LYS A 34 -7.85 8.09 18.18
N VAL A 35 -8.36 8.61 17.06
CA VAL A 35 -7.69 8.63 15.76
C VAL A 35 -6.44 9.50 15.88
N LYS A 36 -5.28 8.92 15.72
CA LYS A 36 -3.99 9.63 15.57
C LYS A 36 -3.66 9.73 14.07
N HIS A 37 -3.74 10.92 13.53
CA HIS A 37 -3.16 11.40 12.26
C HIS A 37 -3.61 10.79 10.91
N LEU A 38 -3.96 9.52 10.77
CA LEU A 38 -4.43 8.91 9.52
C LEU A 38 -5.76 8.18 9.75
N ASP A 39 -6.65 8.21 8.74
CA ASP A 39 -7.87 7.40 8.74
C ASP A 39 -7.47 5.90 8.70
N PRO A 40 -7.93 5.07 9.64
CA PRO A 40 -7.67 3.64 9.62
C PRO A 40 -8.07 2.94 8.31
N ALA A 41 -9.14 3.40 7.65
CA ALA A 41 -9.55 2.88 6.35
C ALA A 41 -8.51 3.18 5.25
N LEU A 42 -7.91 4.39 5.28
CA LEU A 42 -6.84 4.75 4.37
C LEU A 42 -5.59 3.90 4.58
N CYS A 43 -5.29 3.51 5.83
CA CYS A 43 -4.18 2.60 6.11
C CYS A 43 -4.39 1.22 5.48
N ALA A 44 -5.60 0.67 5.55
CA ALA A 44 -5.94 -0.60 4.91
C ALA A 44 -5.79 -0.52 3.38
N GLU A 45 -6.28 0.55 2.75
CA GLU A 45 -6.11 0.82 1.32
C GLU A 45 -4.63 0.88 0.92
N ARG A 46 -3.79 1.55 1.70
CA ARG A 46 -2.33 1.60 1.47
C ARG A 46 -1.68 0.23 1.51
N VAL A 47 -2.09 -0.63 2.43
CA VAL A 47 -1.60 -2.02 2.50
C VAL A 47 -2.02 -2.77 1.23
N GLU A 48 -3.27 -2.66 0.79
CA GLU A 48 -3.73 -3.28 -0.45
C GLU A 48 -2.94 -2.82 -1.68
N GLN A 49 -2.70 -1.52 -1.80
CA GLN A 49 -1.89 -0.95 -2.88
C GLN A 49 -0.45 -1.47 -2.85
N ALA A 50 0.16 -1.54 -1.67
CA ALA A 50 1.51 -2.05 -1.53
C ALA A 50 1.61 -3.55 -1.89
N VAL A 51 0.64 -4.38 -1.48
CA VAL A 51 0.55 -5.80 -1.86
C VAL A 51 0.33 -5.94 -3.37
N TYR A 52 -0.51 -5.09 -3.96
CA TYR A 52 -0.71 -5.05 -5.41
C TYR A 52 0.60 -4.78 -6.15
N ASN A 53 1.29 -3.71 -5.79
CA ASN A 53 2.55 -3.32 -6.42
C ASN A 53 3.61 -4.41 -6.27
N TRP A 54 3.75 -4.98 -5.08
CA TRP A 54 4.66 -6.08 -4.81
C TRP A 54 4.39 -7.28 -5.73
N SER A 55 3.12 -7.62 -5.96
CA SER A 55 2.74 -8.73 -6.85
C SER A 55 3.12 -8.49 -8.32
N LEU A 56 3.34 -7.22 -8.71
CA LEU A 56 3.77 -6.85 -10.05
C LEU A 56 5.30 -6.78 -10.20
N CYS A 57 6.03 -6.56 -9.11
CA CYS A 57 7.50 -6.40 -9.14
C CYS A 57 8.27 -7.73 -9.27
N GLY A 58 7.59 -8.89 -9.16
CA GLY A 58 8.19 -10.21 -9.36
C GLY A 58 8.68 -10.89 -8.08
N GLU A 59 9.32 -12.07 -8.23
CA GLU A 59 9.70 -12.93 -7.11
C GLU A 59 10.76 -12.33 -6.17
N ASP A 60 11.63 -11.47 -6.71
CA ASP A 60 12.70 -10.79 -5.96
C ASP A 60 12.25 -9.43 -5.38
N ALA A 61 10.96 -9.11 -5.46
CA ALA A 61 10.43 -7.83 -5.00
C ALA A 61 10.70 -7.62 -3.50
N ASN A 62 11.08 -6.38 -3.18
CA ASN A 62 11.32 -6.00 -1.81
C ASN A 62 10.00 -5.89 -1.02
N PRO A 63 9.81 -6.59 0.10
CA PRO A 63 8.62 -6.48 0.93
C PRO A 63 8.56 -5.18 1.74
N GLY A 64 9.61 -4.36 1.75
CA GLY A 64 9.71 -3.14 2.55
C GLY A 64 8.51 -2.21 2.44
N PRO A 65 8.01 -1.88 1.24
CA PRO A 65 6.82 -1.03 1.08
C PRO A 65 5.57 -1.56 1.79
N ILE A 66 5.34 -2.89 1.73
CA ILE A 66 4.21 -3.51 2.43
C ILE A 66 4.42 -3.42 3.94
N LEU A 67 5.64 -3.69 4.38
CA LEU A 67 6.01 -3.65 5.78
C LEU A 67 5.78 -2.25 6.37
N ASN A 68 6.16 -1.22 5.64
CA ASN A 68 5.91 0.17 6.05
C ASN A 68 4.42 0.50 6.12
N ALA A 69 3.63 0.12 5.10
CA ALA A 69 2.19 0.34 5.09
C ALA A 69 1.49 -0.35 6.29
N ILE A 70 1.91 -1.57 6.64
CA ILE A 70 1.40 -2.29 7.81
C ILE A 70 1.82 -1.58 9.09
N LYS A 71 3.07 -1.10 9.19
CA LYS A 71 3.53 -0.34 10.35
C LYS A 71 2.71 0.93 10.54
N ASP A 72 2.50 1.71 9.48
CA ASP A 72 1.62 2.88 9.51
C ASP A 72 0.22 2.51 9.99
N GLY A 73 -0.30 1.37 9.50
CA GLY A 73 -1.57 0.81 9.93
C GLY A 73 -1.62 0.51 11.43
N LEU A 74 -0.58 -0.13 11.97
CA LEU A 74 -0.47 -0.43 13.39
C LEU A 74 -0.44 0.84 14.26
N GLU A 75 0.32 1.85 13.84
CA GLU A 75 0.44 3.13 14.55
C GLU A 75 -0.85 3.95 14.53
N ASN A 76 -1.72 3.73 13.54
CA ASN A 76 -2.97 4.47 13.36
C ASN A 76 -4.24 3.64 13.64
N GLY A 77 -4.12 2.45 14.20
CA GLY A 77 -5.28 1.62 14.57
C GLY A 77 -6.03 1.06 13.37
N MET A 78 -5.30 0.60 12.33
CA MET A 78 -5.88 0.00 11.15
C MET A 78 -6.77 -1.19 11.51
N GLN A 79 -7.99 -1.16 11.00
CA GLN A 79 -8.92 -2.27 11.14
C GLN A 79 -8.70 -3.27 10.00
N VAL A 80 -8.68 -4.55 10.37
CA VAL A 80 -8.71 -5.68 9.43
C VAL A 80 -9.91 -6.55 9.73
N PHE A 81 -10.35 -7.30 8.75
CA PHE A 81 -11.49 -8.22 8.91
C PHE A 81 -10.97 -9.63 9.09
N VAL A 82 -11.47 -10.30 10.13
CA VAL A 82 -11.11 -11.68 10.47
C VAL A 82 -12.34 -12.56 10.33
N PRO A 83 -12.27 -13.67 9.57
CA PRO A 83 -13.40 -14.56 9.44
C PRO A 83 -13.61 -15.34 10.72
N PHE A 84 -14.88 -15.51 11.09
CA PHE A 84 -15.28 -16.26 12.27
C PHE A 84 -16.54 -17.09 12.02
N ASP A 85 -16.73 -18.11 12.84
CA ASP A 85 -17.98 -18.85 12.87
C ASP A 85 -18.93 -18.20 13.87
N VAL A 86 -20.15 -17.89 13.40
CA VAL A 86 -21.18 -17.26 14.24
C VAL A 86 -21.69 -18.30 15.22
N PRO A 87 -21.54 -18.11 16.53
CA PRO A 87 -22.09 -19.03 17.54
C PRO A 87 -23.62 -19.05 17.54
N ASP A 88 -24.22 -20.19 17.83
CA ASP A 88 -25.68 -20.36 17.86
C ASP A 88 -26.37 -19.33 18.78
N ALA A 89 -25.81 -19.08 19.96
CA ALA A 89 -26.31 -18.07 20.89
C ALA A 89 -26.36 -16.65 20.29
N LEU A 90 -25.42 -16.33 19.38
CA LEU A 90 -25.41 -15.05 18.68
C LEU A 90 -26.44 -15.06 17.55
N MET A 91 -26.63 -16.18 16.86
CA MET A 91 -27.68 -16.34 15.84
C MET A 91 -29.08 -16.17 16.46
N GLU A 92 -29.32 -16.72 17.65
CA GLU A 92 -30.58 -16.53 18.38
C GLU A 92 -30.79 -15.05 18.77
N ALA A 93 -29.75 -14.35 19.21
CA ALA A 93 -29.83 -12.93 19.57
C ALA A 93 -30.07 -12.02 18.35
N LEU A 94 -29.53 -12.38 17.19
CA LEU A 94 -29.73 -11.67 15.93
C LEU A 94 -31.15 -11.85 15.37
N GLY A 95 -31.79 -12.98 15.65
CA GLY A 95 -33.10 -13.30 15.10
C GLY A 95 -33.07 -13.56 13.61
N ASP A 96 -34.01 -12.94 12.85
CA ASP A 96 -34.05 -13.07 11.41
C ASP A 96 -33.08 -12.10 10.72
N PRO A 97 -31.94 -12.56 10.17
CA PRO A 97 -30.94 -11.69 9.54
C PRO A 97 -31.50 -10.84 8.41
N ALA A 98 -32.59 -11.29 7.74
CA ALA A 98 -33.20 -10.56 6.64
C ALA A 98 -33.96 -9.30 7.10
N LYS A 99 -34.21 -9.14 8.40
CA LYS A 99 -34.88 -7.99 8.98
C LYS A 99 -33.94 -6.93 9.53
N LEU A 100 -32.65 -7.24 9.67
CA LEU A 100 -31.63 -6.31 10.16
C LEU A 100 -31.33 -5.24 9.10
N ARG A 101 -31.17 -4.00 9.54
CA ARG A 101 -30.82 -2.86 8.67
C ARG A 101 -29.40 -2.39 8.99
N PRO A 102 -28.70 -1.82 8.03
CA PRO A 102 -27.41 -1.19 8.28
C PRO A 102 -27.52 -0.17 9.41
N GLY A 103 -26.72 -0.37 10.48
CA GLY A 103 -26.74 0.47 11.68
C GLY A 103 -27.58 -0.07 12.84
N ASP A 104 -28.31 -1.17 12.66
CA ASP A 104 -28.99 -1.84 13.78
C ASP A 104 -27.94 -2.39 14.77
N VAL A 105 -28.19 -2.18 16.06
CA VAL A 105 -27.31 -2.64 17.14
C VAL A 105 -27.99 -3.78 17.88
N VAL A 106 -27.37 -4.95 17.85
CA VAL A 106 -27.81 -6.11 18.63
C VAL A 106 -26.93 -6.24 19.85
N THR A 107 -27.53 -6.16 21.04
CA THR A 107 -26.82 -6.29 22.31
C THR A 107 -26.92 -7.73 22.81
N ASN A 108 -25.77 -8.38 22.94
CA ASN A 108 -25.72 -9.68 23.57
C ASN A 108 -25.78 -9.54 25.11
N LYS A 109 -26.58 -10.37 25.77
CA LYS A 109 -26.75 -10.34 27.23
C LYS A 109 -25.75 -11.21 27.99
N GLU A 110 -25.12 -12.15 27.30
CA GLU A 110 -24.18 -13.12 27.85
C GLU A 110 -22.83 -13.07 27.14
N GLU A 111 -21.77 -13.58 27.77
CA GLU A 111 -20.48 -13.77 27.11
C GLU A 111 -20.61 -14.81 26.02
N VAL A 112 -20.16 -14.45 24.80
CA VAL A 112 -20.19 -15.35 23.65
C VAL A 112 -18.77 -15.73 23.28
N ARG A 113 -18.55 -17.03 23.11
CA ARG A 113 -17.28 -17.57 22.60
C ARG A 113 -17.29 -17.50 21.08
N ILE A 114 -16.30 -16.83 20.50
CA ILE A 114 -16.15 -16.70 19.04
C ILE A 114 -14.97 -17.53 18.59
N ARG A 115 -15.17 -18.30 17.52
CA ARG A 115 -14.12 -19.08 16.88
C ARG A 115 -13.66 -18.35 15.62
N PHE A 116 -12.39 -18.00 15.57
CA PHE A 116 -11.82 -17.51 14.32
C PHE A 116 -11.52 -18.69 13.39
N ARG A 117 -11.83 -18.49 12.11
CA ARG A 117 -11.43 -19.44 11.09
C ARG A 117 -9.94 -19.34 10.87
N HIS A 118 -9.29 -20.46 10.70
CA HIS A 118 -7.86 -20.54 10.42
C HIS A 118 -7.57 -21.43 9.22
N MET A 119 -6.42 -21.28 8.62
CA MET A 119 -5.96 -22.09 7.49
C MET A 119 -4.89 -23.05 7.96
N ASP A 120 -5.25 -24.34 8.10
CA ASP A 120 -4.34 -25.40 8.49
C ASP A 120 -3.28 -25.63 7.39
N VAL A 121 -2.03 -25.74 7.82
CA VAL A 121 -0.88 -26.07 6.95
C VAL A 121 -0.26 -27.43 7.29
N GLY A 122 -0.89 -28.19 8.19
CA GLY A 122 -0.45 -29.50 8.65
C GLY A 122 0.32 -29.45 9.98
N ASN A 123 0.45 -30.61 10.62
CA ASN A 123 1.13 -30.78 11.91
C ASN A 123 0.57 -29.91 13.06
N GLY A 124 -0.73 -29.62 13.04
CA GLY A 124 -1.38 -28.75 14.02
C GLY A 124 -1.02 -27.28 13.93
N LYS A 125 -0.31 -26.85 12.87
CA LYS A 125 0.07 -25.47 12.64
C LYS A 125 -0.85 -24.80 11.63
N TYR A 126 -1.10 -23.49 11.83
CA TYR A 126 -2.06 -22.74 11.02
C TYR A 126 -1.68 -21.27 10.87
N PHE A 127 -2.32 -20.63 9.90
CA PHE A 127 -2.34 -19.17 9.73
C PHE A 127 -3.75 -18.64 9.94
N ILE A 128 -3.86 -17.42 10.45
CA ILE A 128 -5.13 -16.69 10.52
C ILE A 128 -5.30 -15.88 9.23
N PRO A 129 -6.38 -16.11 8.46
CA PRO A 129 -6.70 -15.25 7.34
C PRO A 129 -7.18 -13.90 7.84
N ILE A 130 -6.68 -12.81 7.25
CA ILE A 130 -7.13 -11.45 7.49
C ILE A 130 -7.36 -10.74 6.16
N TYR A 131 -8.31 -9.80 6.16
CA TYR A 131 -8.71 -9.06 4.97
C TYR A 131 -8.58 -7.57 5.25
N THR A 132 -8.01 -6.84 4.30
CA THR A 132 -7.78 -5.41 4.42
C THR A 132 -9.01 -4.58 4.14
N GLY A 133 -9.99 -5.11 3.39
CA GLY A 133 -11.19 -4.40 3.03
C GLY A 133 -12.34 -5.29 2.58
N LYS A 134 -13.47 -4.65 2.31
CA LYS A 134 -14.70 -5.32 1.92
C LYS A 134 -14.57 -6.10 0.60
N GLU A 135 -13.89 -5.54 -0.38
CA GLU A 135 -13.70 -6.18 -1.68
C GLU A 135 -12.90 -7.49 -1.56
N GLU A 136 -11.98 -7.56 -0.62
CA GLU A 136 -11.17 -8.73 -0.39
C GLU A 136 -11.94 -9.82 0.38
N TYR A 137 -12.68 -9.48 1.44
CA TYR A 137 -13.41 -10.51 2.19
C TYR A 137 -14.65 -11.04 1.45
N LEU A 138 -15.25 -10.29 0.53
CA LEU A 138 -16.34 -10.79 -0.33
C LEU A 138 -15.91 -11.94 -1.26
N LYS A 139 -14.60 -12.14 -1.43
CA LYS A 139 -14.04 -13.29 -2.16
C LYS A 139 -14.01 -14.57 -1.32
N ASP A 140 -14.28 -14.47 0.00
CA ASP A 140 -14.37 -15.62 0.92
C ASP A 140 -15.85 -16.03 1.10
N PRO A 141 -16.32 -17.04 0.37
CA PRO A 141 -17.73 -17.40 0.40
C PRO A 141 -18.12 -18.05 1.74
N GLY A 142 -19.16 -17.49 2.36
CA GLY A 142 -19.82 -18.08 3.54
C GLY A 142 -19.11 -17.83 4.86
N ALA A 143 -18.19 -16.87 4.94
CA ALA A 143 -17.61 -16.44 6.20
C ALA A 143 -18.29 -15.19 6.75
N SER A 144 -18.60 -15.17 8.03
CA SER A 144 -18.90 -13.94 8.75
C SER A 144 -17.59 -13.25 9.10
N MET A 145 -17.59 -11.91 9.06
CA MET A 145 -16.37 -11.12 9.23
C MET A 145 -16.48 -10.24 10.46
N MET A 146 -15.40 -10.18 11.23
CA MET A 146 -15.26 -9.31 12.38
C MET A 146 -14.15 -8.30 12.13
N GLY A 147 -14.45 -7.01 12.26
CA GLY A 147 -13.44 -5.95 12.28
C GLY A 147 -12.60 -6.02 13.56
N ARG A 148 -11.27 -6.00 13.42
CA ARG A 148 -10.32 -6.02 14.53
C ARG A 148 -9.18 -5.05 14.28
N ASP A 149 -8.72 -4.43 15.35
CA ASP A 149 -7.47 -3.69 15.31
C ASP A 149 -6.30 -4.64 15.05
N LEU A 150 -5.46 -4.31 14.08
CA LEU A 150 -4.34 -5.16 13.69
C LEU A 150 -3.33 -5.35 14.84
N GLY A 151 -3.12 -4.32 15.66
CA GLY A 151 -2.21 -4.39 16.81
C GLY A 151 -2.75 -5.31 17.91
N GLU A 152 -4.08 -5.38 18.10
CA GLU A 152 -4.70 -6.34 19.03
C GLU A 152 -4.54 -7.77 18.52
N LEU A 153 -4.73 -8.00 17.22
CA LEU A 153 -4.53 -9.33 16.63
C LEU A 153 -3.09 -9.83 16.74
N LEU A 154 -2.11 -8.94 16.60
CA LEU A 154 -0.69 -9.31 16.79
C LEU A 154 -0.43 -9.83 18.20
N LYS A 155 -0.97 -9.16 19.23
CA LYS A 155 -0.86 -9.62 20.64
C LYS A 155 -1.48 -10.99 20.86
N VAL A 156 -2.57 -11.27 20.15
CA VAL A 156 -3.26 -12.56 20.23
C VAL A 156 -2.43 -13.68 19.61
N VAL A 157 -1.79 -13.42 18.46
CA VAL A 157 -0.91 -14.40 17.80
C VAL A 157 0.28 -14.79 18.67
N GLU A 158 0.80 -13.85 19.50
CA GLU A 158 1.86 -14.14 20.46
C GLU A 158 1.46 -15.21 21.50
N LEU A 159 0.17 -15.25 21.86
CA LEU A 159 -0.36 -16.22 22.84
C LEU A 159 -0.58 -17.62 22.26
N TRP A 160 -0.54 -17.78 20.92
CA TRP A 160 -0.82 -19.06 20.26
C TRP A 160 0.43 -19.65 19.63
N PRO A 161 1.06 -20.65 20.26
CA PRO A 161 2.33 -21.21 19.79
C PRO A 161 2.23 -21.90 18.42
N ASP A 162 1.05 -22.40 18.06
CA ASP A 162 0.82 -23.12 16.80
C ASP A 162 0.37 -22.19 15.66
N CYS A 163 0.05 -20.92 15.95
CA CYS A 163 -0.23 -19.92 14.95
C CYS A 163 1.08 -19.43 14.32
N LEU A 164 1.23 -19.64 13.02
CA LEU A 164 2.42 -19.25 12.26
C LEU A 164 2.39 -17.78 11.79
N GLY A 165 1.27 -17.07 12.01
CA GLY A 165 1.10 -15.69 11.58
C GLY A 165 -0.21 -15.46 10.81
N PHE A 166 -0.20 -14.49 9.90
CA PHE A 166 -1.38 -14.13 9.09
C PHE A 166 -1.21 -14.48 7.62
N ILE A 167 -2.34 -14.75 6.95
CA ILE A 167 -2.43 -14.67 5.49
C ILE A 167 -3.31 -13.49 5.13
N LEU A 168 -2.72 -12.48 4.53
CA LEU A 168 -3.41 -11.30 4.04
C LEU A 168 -4.12 -11.64 2.73
N ASN A 169 -5.42 -11.31 2.64
CA ASN A 169 -6.25 -11.45 1.44
C ASN A 169 -6.16 -12.83 0.75
N PRO A 170 -6.42 -13.95 1.45
CA PRO A 170 -6.10 -15.31 0.99
C PRO A 170 -6.77 -15.73 -0.33
N PHE A 171 -7.92 -15.15 -0.68
CA PHE A 171 -8.65 -15.44 -1.92
C PHE A 171 -8.44 -14.38 -3.02
N GLY A 172 -7.68 -13.33 -2.70
CA GLY A 172 -7.26 -12.29 -3.61
C GLY A 172 -5.76 -12.36 -3.91
N ARG A 173 -5.11 -11.21 -3.85
CA ARG A 173 -3.65 -11.11 -3.89
C ARG A 173 -3.10 -11.41 -2.52
N LYS A 174 -2.86 -12.68 -2.28
CA LYS A 174 -2.45 -13.18 -0.98
C LYS A 174 -1.00 -12.86 -0.67
N MET A 175 -0.75 -12.48 0.57
CA MET A 175 0.58 -12.40 1.15
C MET A 175 0.64 -13.17 2.46
N MET A 176 1.62 -14.04 2.59
CA MET A 176 1.91 -14.69 3.88
C MET A 176 2.76 -13.75 4.73
N MET A 177 2.34 -13.56 5.97
CA MET A 177 3.06 -12.81 6.99
C MET A 177 3.42 -13.74 8.14
N PRO A 178 4.52 -14.50 8.03
CA PRO A 178 4.97 -15.39 9.09
C PRO A 178 5.31 -14.61 10.37
N ARG A 179 5.22 -15.28 11.52
CA ARG A 179 5.54 -14.71 12.83
C ARG A 179 6.92 -14.05 12.86
N GLU A 180 7.92 -14.68 12.25
CA GLU A 180 9.30 -14.15 12.20
C GLU A 180 9.39 -12.79 11.47
N ILE A 181 8.49 -12.55 10.52
CA ILE A 181 8.36 -11.24 9.86
C ILE A 181 7.61 -10.28 10.79
N LEU A 182 6.52 -10.71 11.39
CA LEU A 182 5.73 -9.89 12.31
C LEU A 182 6.57 -9.43 13.50
N ASP A 183 7.39 -10.30 14.09
CA ASP A 183 8.31 -9.95 15.19
C ASP A 183 9.35 -8.90 14.79
N LYS A 184 9.77 -8.90 13.52
CA LYS A 184 10.68 -7.88 12.98
C LYS A 184 10.03 -6.51 12.85
N PHE A 185 8.71 -6.42 12.73
CA PHE A 185 7.98 -5.14 12.69
C PHE A 185 8.11 -4.34 13.98
N VAL A 186 8.13 -5.03 15.11
CA VAL A 186 8.23 -4.39 16.41
C VAL A 186 9.63 -3.77 16.61
N ASN A 187 10.65 -4.24 15.88
CA ASN A 187 12.06 -3.94 16.14
C ASN A 187 12.85 -3.26 15.02
N HIS A 188 12.32 -3.00 13.83
CA HIS A 188 13.10 -2.42 12.72
C HIS A 188 12.67 -1.02 12.30
N LYS A 189 13.37 -0.02 12.81
CA LYS A 189 13.60 1.24 12.09
C LYS A 189 14.35 0.90 10.79
N ARG A 190 13.68 1.10 9.64
CA ARG A 190 14.24 1.28 8.29
C ARG A 190 15.09 0.17 7.66
N ARG A 191 14.53 -0.52 6.69
CA ARG A 191 15.25 -0.95 5.48
C ARG A 191 14.31 -0.99 4.28
N SER A 192 14.75 -0.25 3.25
CA SER A 192 14.38 -0.21 1.84
C SER A 192 12.90 0.00 1.52
N GLN A 193 12.56 1.26 1.47
CA GLN A 193 11.36 1.84 0.89
C GLN A 193 11.45 1.92 -0.65
N LEU A 194 12.37 1.17 -1.28
CA LEU A 194 12.73 1.32 -2.66
C LEU A 194 12.55 0.00 -3.41
N ASP A 195 11.74 0.01 -4.48
CA ASP A 195 11.49 -1.15 -5.34
C ASP A 195 11.56 -0.79 -6.83
N PHE A 196 11.61 -1.82 -7.69
CA PHE A 196 11.74 -1.68 -9.13
C PHE A 196 10.64 -2.44 -9.84
N TYR A 197 9.96 -1.78 -10.75
CA TYR A 197 8.88 -2.35 -11.52
C TYR A 197 9.19 -2.30 -13.02
N ARG A 198 8.99 -3.43 -13.71
CA ARG A 198 9.10 -3.49 -15.18
C ARG A 198 7.76 -3.15 -15.79
N GLY A 199 7.58 -1.88 -16.19
CA GLY A 199 6.31 -1.40 -16.71
C GLY A 199 6.17 0.12 -16.63
N SER A 200 4.95 0.59 -16.81
CA SER A 200 4.60 2.02 -16.75
C SER A 200 4.28 2.47 -15.33
N VAL A 201 4.56 3.74 -15.02
CA VAL A 201 4.06 4.36 -13.77
C VAL A 201 2.54 4.32 -13.63
N LEU A 202 1.81 4.17 -14.75
CA LEU A 202 0.36 4.07 -14.77
C LEU A 202 -0.18 2.70 -14.34
N ASP A 203 0.69 1.70 -14.22
CA ASP A 203 0.29 0.33 -13.85
C ASP A 203 0.27 0.12 -12.32
N LEU A 204 1.05 0.92 -11.58
CA LEU A 204 1.20 0.80 -10.13
C LEU A 204 0.17 1.64 -9.37
N HIS A 205 -0.38 1.09 -8.30
CA HIS A 205 -1.21 1.82 -7.35
C HIS A 205 -0.32 2.57 -6.34
N THR A 206 0.01 3.83 -6.65
CA THR A 206 0.76 4.72 -5.77
C THR A 206 -0.02 6.01 -5.53
N GLU A 207 0.23 6.69 -4.41
CA GLU A 207 -0.48 7.95 -4.13
C GLU A 207 -0.07 9.07 -5.09
N ALA A 208 1.18 9.02 -5.61
CA ALA A 208 1.60 9.88 -6.71
C ALA A 208 2.39 9.12 -7.77
N ILE A 209 2.25 9.54 -9.02
CA ILE A 209 3.15 9.21 -10.12
C ILE A 209 3.95 10.46 -10.51
N VAL A 210 5.20 10.25 -10.92
CA VAL A 210 6.02 11.32 -11.47
C VAL A 210 5.85 11.38 -12.98
N ASN A 211 5.70 12.60 -13.48
CA ASN A 211 5.72 12.90 -14.90
C ASN A 211 7.06 13.55 -15.28
N ALA A 212 7.82 12.89 -16.14
CA ALA A 212 9.00 13.47 -16.78
C ALA A 212 8.53 14.42 -17.90
N ALA A 213 8.21 15.63 -17.53
CA ALA A 213 7.62 16.67 -18.37
C ALA A 213 8.68 17.53 -19.08
N ASN A 214 8.21 18.41 -19.96
CA ASN A 214 8.97 19.55 -20.47
C ASN A 214 8.65 20.82 -19.67
N GLU A 215 9.43 21.88 -19.88
CA GLU A 215 9.27 23.13 -19.11
C GLU A 215 7.91 23.81 -19.27
N SER A 216 7.18 23.57 -20.38
CA SER A 216 5.85 24.14 -20.56
C SER A 216 4.78 23.47 -19.71
N LEU A 217 4.95 22.19 -19.34
CA LEU A 217 3.97 21.28 -18.70
C LEU A 217 2.70 21.06 -19.55
N LEU A 218 2.74 21.38 -20.83
CA LEU A 218 1.55 21.32 -21.70
C LEU A 218 1.41 20.01 -22.49
N GLY A 219 2.10 18.97 -22.03
CA GLY A 219 2.14 17.67 -22.68
C GLY A 219 3.27 17.55 -23.69
N GLY A 220 3.52 16.34 -24.12
CA GLY A 220 4.60 16.01 -25.06
C GLY A 220 4.48 14.56 -25.53
N GLY A 221 5.64 13.93 -25.80
CA GLY A 221 5.75 12.53 -26.16
C GLY A 221 6.12 11.63 -24.98
N GLY A 222 6.26 10.33 -25.25
CA GLY A 222 6.70 9.35 -24.25
C GLY A 222 5.76 9.25 -23.04
N VAL A 223 6.36 9.20 -21.84
CA VAL A 223 5.57 9.08 -20.58
C VAL A 223 4.69 10.29 -20.33
N ASP A 224 5.14 11.50 -20.68
CA ASP A 224 4.34 12.74 -20.55
C ASP A 224 3.05 12.66 -21.36
N GLY A 225 3.14 12.28 -22.63
CA GLY A 225 1.97 12.07 -23.48
C GLY A 225 1.04 10.96 -22.99
N ALA A 226 1.59 9.86 -22.47
CA ALA A 226 0.80 8.77 -21.91
C ALA A 226 0.03 9.21 -20.67
N ILE A 227 0.66 9.94 -19.76
CA ILE A 227 0.04 10.47 -18.55
C ILE A 227 -1.06 11.48 -18.90
N HIS A 228 -0.79 12.45 -19.80
CA HIS A 228 -1.79 13.41 -20.24
C HIS A 228 -3.01 12.74 -20.89
N LYS A 229 -2.77 11.69 -21.70
CA LYS A 229 -3.86 10.89 -22.30
C LYS A 229 -4.69 10.15 -21.25
N ALA A 230 -4.04 9.54 -20.24
CA ALA A 230 -4.72 8.81 -19.18
C ALA A 230 -5.51 9.74 -18.24
N ALA A 231 -4.93 10.87 -17.87
CA ALA A 231 -5.55 11.83 -16.96
C ALA A 231 -6.69 12.65 -17.60
N GLY A 232 -6.67 12.79 -18.92
CA GLY A 232 -7.70 13.54 -19.64
C GLY A 232 -7.46 15.08 -19.70
N PRO A 233 -8.41 15.83 -20.29
CA PRO A 233 -8.19 17.26 -20.59
C PRO A 233 -8.12 18.16 -19.37
N GLU A 234 -8.63 17.72 -18.22
CA GLU A 234 -8.55 18.47 -16.95
C GLU A 234 -7.11 18.68 -16.51
N LEU A 235 -6.26 17.69 -16.69
CA LEU A 235 -4.84 17.81 -16.38
C LEU A 235 -4.20 18.98 -17.14
N LEU A 236 -4.44 19.05 -18.45
CA LEU A 236 -3.91 20.15 -19.26
C LEU A 236 -4.42 21.52 -18.80
N ARG A 237 -5.69 21.60 -18.36
CA ARG A 237 -6.26 22.85 -17.82
C ARG A 237 -5.54 23.27 -16.52
N GLU A 238 -5.29 22.34 -15.60
CA GLU A 238 -4.54 22.63 -14.38
C GLU A 238 -3.08 22.98 -14.68
N CYS A 239 -2.40 22.23 -15.56
CA CYS A 239 -1.01 22.52 -15.95
C CYS A 239 -0.82 23.95 -16.50
N ARG A 240 -1.79 24.47 -17.27
CA ARG A 240 -1.75 25.86 -17.76
C ARG A 240 -1.69 26.88 -16.62
N THR A 241 -2.35 26.62 -15.49
CA THR A 241 -2.33 27.53 -14.32
C THR A 241 -1.00 27.53 -13.58
N LEU A 242 -0.17 26.51 -13.80
CA LEU A 242 1.15 26.39 -13.19
C LEU A 242 2.22 27.27 -13.86
N HIS A 243 1.94 27.77 -15.07
CA HIS A 243 2.85 28.62 -15.83
C HIS A 243 4.24 28.01 -16.06
N GLY A 244 4.27 26.69 -16.40
CA GLY A 244 5.50 25.95 -16.63
C GLY A 244 6.22 25.53 -15.35
N CYS A 245 7.38 24.86 -15.53
CA CYS A 245 8.25 24.39 -14.45
C CYS A 245 9.70 24.46 -14.92
N PRO A 246 10.62 25.10 -14.18
CA PRO A 246 12.03 25.13 -14.53
C PRO A 246 12.67 23.74 -14.48
N THR A 247 13.71 23.53 -15.28
CA THR A 247 14.53 22.31 -15.21
C THR A 247 15.10 22.12 -13.80
N GLY A 248 14.98 20.91 -13.24
CA GLY A 248 15.42 20.57 -11.88
C GLY A 248 14.37 20.80 -10.79
N GLU A 249 13.22 21.41 -11.11
CA GLU A 249 12.12 21.69 -10.17
C GLU A 249 10.96 20.71 -10.35
N ALA A 250 10.00 20.74 -9.39
CA ALA A 250 8.80 19.91 -9.41
C ALA A 250 7.53 20.68 -9.01
N LYS A 251 6.42 20.41 -9.71
CA LYS A 251 5.08 20.95 -9.44
C LYS A 251 4.05 19.84 -9.38
N VAL A 252 2.96 20.05 -8.65
CA VAL A 252 1.94 19.03 -8.38
C VAL A 252 0.62 19.40 -9.04
N THR A 253 -0.08 18.39 -9.56
CA THR A 253 -1.48 18.46 -9.99
C THR A 253 -2.26 17.27 -9.43
N LYS A 254 -3.58 17.31 -9.56
CA LYS A 254 -4.42 16.14 -9.37
C LYS A 254 -4.20 15.13 -10.50
N ALA A 255 -4.46 13.84 -10.24
CA ALA A 255 -4.31 12.79 -11.24
C ALA A 255 -5.56 12.60 -12.14
N TYR A 256 -6.68 13.19 -11.79
CA TYR A 256 -7.95 13.18 -12.53
C TYR A 256 -8.43 11.76 -12.89
N ASN A 257 -8.39 11.37 -14.19
CA ASN A 257 -8.87 10.07 -14.64
C ASN A 257 -7.86 8.93 -14.46
N VAL A 258 -6.66 9.21 -13.97
CA VAL A 258 -5.70 8.16 -13.58
C VAL A 258 -6.22 7.48 -12.31
N LYS A 259 -6.66 6.21 -12.43
CA LYS A 259 -7.29 5.45 -11.32
C LYS A 259 -6.29 4.89 -10.32
N THR A 260 -5.05 4.80 -10.71
CA THR A 260 -3.95 4.21 -9.92
C THR A 260 -3.27 5.21 -8.98
N SER A 261 -3.59 6.51 -9.09
CA SER A 261 -2.92 7.55 -8.31
C SER A 261 -3.83 8.75 -8.03
N ARG A 262 -3.52 9.49 -6.97
CA ARG A 262 -4.23 10.71 -6.56
C ARG A 262 -3.61 11.98 -7.11
N TYR A 263 -2.28 11.97 -7.27
CA TYR A 263 -1.49 13.13 -7.69
C TYR A 263 -0.54 12.78 -8.83
N ILE A 264 -0.21 13.78 -9.63
CA ILE A 264 0.89 13.76 -10.60
C ILE A 264 1.89 14.81 -10.17
N ILE A 265 3.14 14.40 -9.98
CA ILE A 265 4.25 15.31 -9.68
C ILE A 265 5.05 15.48 -10.96
N HIS A 266 4.92 16.66 -11.58
CA HIS A 266 5.61 17.02 -12.82
C HIS A 266 6.99 17.54 -12.48
N THR A 267 8.03 16.94 -13.05
CA THR A 267 9.41 17.43 -12.96
C THR A 267 10.02 17.53 -14.35
N VAL A 268 10.94 18.45 -14.51
CA VAL A 268 11.61 18.69 -15.78
C VAL A 268 13.07 18.32 -15.65
N GLY A 269 13.43 17.18 -16.23
CA GLY A 269 14.82 16.75 -16.27
C GLY A 269 15.66 17.53 -17.29
N PRO A 270 16.99 17.55 -17.15
CA PRO A 270 17.88 18.21 -18.10
C PRO A 270 17.96 17.48 -19.45
N VAL A 271 18.14 18.21 -20.54
CA VAL A 271 18.69 17.66 -21.77
C VAL A 271 20.18 17.37 -21.52
N TYR A 272 20.61 16.16 -21.84
CA TYR A 272 21.99 15.75 -21.58
C TYR A 272 22.99 16.41 -22.52
N HIS A 273 23.98 17.08 -21.95
CA HIS A 273 25.08 17.72 -22.68
C HIS A 273 26.45 17.23 -22.19
N GLY A 274 26.50 16.26 -21.27
CA GLY A 274 27.73 15.77 -20.66
C GLY A 274 28.38 16.77 -19.69
N LYS A 275 27.61 17.71 -19.15
CA LYS A 275 28.11 18.74 -18.21
C LYS A 275 27.81 18.34 -16.77
N PRO A 276 28.65 18.74 -15.79
CA PRO A 276 28.38 18.48 -14.36
C PRO A 276 27.03 19.02 -13.88
N GLN A 277 26.53 20.10 -14.48
CA GLN A 277 25.22 20.68 -14.16
C GLN A 277 24.07 19.74 -14.50
N ASP A 278 24.19 18.93 -15.56
CA ASP A 278 23.14 17.97 -15.94
C ASP A 278 22.90 16.97 -14.80
N ALA A 279 23.96 16.48 -14.15
CA ALA A 279 23.86 15.58 -13.01
C ALA A 279 23.22 16.27 -11.78
N GLN A 280 23.53 17.53 -11.52
CA GLN A 280 22.95 18.29 -10.43
C GLN A 280 21.44 18.53 -10.64
N LEU A 281 21.05 18.88 -11.88
CA LEU A 281 19.65 19.09 -12.23
C LEU A 281 18.84 17.80 -12.17
N LEU A 282 19.40 16.69 -12.68
CA LEU A 282 18.74 15.38 -12.59
C LEU A 282 18.56 14.94 -11.14
N TYR A 283 19.60 15.10 -10.32
CA TYR A 283 19.54 14.85 -8.88
C TYR A 283 18.45 15.68 -8.20
N SER A 284 18.37 16.98 -8.53
CA SER A 284 17.36 17.90 -8.00
C SER A 284 15.94 17.45 -8.34
N CYS A 285 15.68 16.92 -9.53
CA CYS A 285 14.37 16.40 -9.92
C CYS A 285 13.84 15.37 -8.92
N TYR A 286 14.65 14.39 -8.54
CA TYR A 286 14.27 13.34 -7.58
C TYR A 286 14.03 13.93 -6.18
N MET A 287 14.94 14.77 -5.70
CA MET A 287 14.81 15.44 -4.41
C MET A 287 13.52 16.25 -4.32
N LYS A 288 13.26 17.12 -5.33
CA LYS A 288 12.07 17.97 -5.39
C LYS A 288 10.77 17.17 -5.48
N CYS A 289 10.75 16.07 -6.21
CA CYS A 289 9.59 15.18 -6.25
C CYS A 289 9.29 14.58 -4.87
N LEU A 290 10.31 14.12 -4.15
CA LEU A 290 10.15 13.58 -2.81
C LEU A 290 9.76 14.66 -1.79
N ASP A 291 10.28 15.88 -1.91
CA ASP A 291 9.83 17.01 -1.10
C ASP A 291 8.33 17.29 -1.30
N ARG A 292 7.83 17.27 -2.55
CA ARG A 292 6.39 17.40 -2.84
C ARG A 292 5.57 16.26 -2.26
N ALA A 293 6.07 15.01 -2.35
CA ALA A 293 5.42 13.86 -1.75
C ALA A 293 5.30 14.01 -0.22
N LYS A 294 6.36 14.46 0.44
CA LYS A 294 6.39 14.74 1.88
C LYS A 294 5.41 15.85 2.26
N GLU A 295 5.42 16.99 1.55
CA GLU A 295 4.50 18.11 1.80
C GLU A 295 3.03 17.71 1.73
N LEU A 296 2.70 16.72 0.88
CA LEU A 296 1.36 16.16 0.72
C LEU A 296 1.07 14.98 1.67
N GLY A 297 2.04 14.56 2.49
CA GLY A 297 1.91 13.42 3.39
C GLY A 297 1.70 12.08 2.67
N LEU A 298 2.32 11.90 1.48
CA LEU A 298 2.10 10.71 0.66
C LEU A 298 2.95 9.53 1.15
N ALA A 299 2.36 8.33 1.12
CA ALA A 299 3.03 7.10 1.50
C ALA A 299 3.71 6.38 0.33
N SER A 300 3.43 6.75 -0.92
CA SER A 300 4.02 6.09 -2.09
C SER A 300 4.12 7.00 -3.31
N ILE A 301 5.21 6.81 -4.08
CA ILE A 301 5.51 7.55 -5.30
C ILE A 301 6.17 6.63 -6.33
N ALA A 302 5.78 6.75 -7.60
CA ALA A 302 6.38 6.01 -8.71
C ALA A 302 7.09 6.94 -9.69
N PHE A 303 8.35 6.65 -9.98
CA PHE A 303 9.20 7.41 -10.90
C PHE A 303 9.38 6.68 -12.24
N PRO A 304 9.21 7.36 -13.38
CA PRO A 304 9.72 6.89 -14.65
C PRO A 304 11.22 7.22 -14.78
N GLY A 305 11.86 6.77 -15.83
CA GLY A 305 13.18 7.25 -16.19
C GLY A 305 13.14 8.73 -16.59
N ILE A 306 13.71 9.60 -15.76
CA ILE A 306 13.79 11.05 -16.04
C ILE A 306 14.98 11.31 -16.96
N SER A 307 14.77 12.08 -18.02
CA SER A 307 15.76 12.45 -19.05
C SER A 307 16.32 11.31 -19.91
N THR A 308 15.95 10.05 -19.67
CA THR A 308 16.52 8.88 -20.35
C THR A 308 15.88 8.55 -21.72
N GLY A 309 14.87 9.32 -22.11
CA GLY A 309 14.24 9.25 -23.43
C GLY A 309 14.89 10.22 -24.42
N VAL A 310 14.06 11.10 -24.99
CA VAL A 310 14.51 12.09 -26.01
C VAL A 310 15.56 13.08 -25.50
N TYR A 311 15.70 13.26 -24.18
CA TYR A 311 16.72 14.12 -23.58
C TYR A 311 18.10 13.44 -23.49
N GLY A 312 18.21 12.15 -23.84
CA GLY A 312 19.45 11.43 -24.14
C GLY A 312 20.38 11.19 -22.96
N TYR A 313 19.89 11.25 -21.72
CA TYR A 313 20.72 10.97 -20.55
C TYR A 313 21.14 9.49 -20.55
N PRO A 314 22.45 9.14 -20.39
CA PRO A 314 22.91 7.76 -20.34
C PRO A 314 22.25 6.99 -19.19
N LEU A 315 21.72 5.79 -19.48
CA LEU A 315 20.93 5.01 -18.53
C LEU A 315 21.69 4.67 -17.25
N ASP A 316 22.93 4.24 -17.35
CA ASP A 316 23.76 3.87 -16.18
C ASP A 316 24.01 5.06 -15.26
N GLU A 317 24.31 6.23 -15.85
CA GLU A 317 24.53 7.46 -15.07
C GLU A 317 23.24 7.95 -14.43
N ALA A 318 22.13 7.95 -15.18
CA ALA A 318 20.83 8.37 -14.68
C ALA A 318 20.36 7.46 -13.53
N ALA A 319 20.53 6.13 -13.65
CA ALA A 319 20.20 5.19 -12.60
C ALA A 319 21.03 5.42 -11.32
N ALA A 320 22.33 5.65 -11.46
CA ALA A 320 23.21 5.93 -10.32
C ALA A 320 22.82 7.26 -9.61
N ILE A 321 22.52 8.31 -10.38
CA ILE A 321 22.11 9.61 -9.83
C ILE A 321 20.76 9.52 -9.12
N SER A 322 19.79 8.83 -9.72
CA SER A 322 18.45 8.68 -9.12
C SER A 322 18.50 7.91 -7.81
N LEU A 323 19.22 6.79 -7.74
CA LEU A 323 19.43 6.04 -6.52
C LEU A 323 20.12 6.87 -5.45
N LYS A 324 21.20 7.59 -5.83
CA LYS A 324 21.93 8.47 -4.91
C LYS A 324 21.00 9.55 -4.34
N ALA A 325 20.16 10.16 -5.15
CA ALA A 325 19.24 11.20 -4.73
C ALA A 325 18.19 10.66 -3.74
N VAL A 326 17.55 9.54 -4.07
CA VAL A 326 16.52 8.94 -3.23
C VAL A 326 17.10 8.44 -1.90
N ILE A 327 18.26 7.76 -1.92
CA ILE A 327 18.93 7.31 -0.68
C ILE A 327 19.31 8.52 0.19
N HIS A 328 19.90 9.56 -0.40
CA HIS A 328 20.24 10.78 0.34
C HIS A 328 19.00 11.45 0.93
N TRP A 329 17.88 11.49 0.19
CA TRP A 329 16.64 12.05 0.70
C TRP A 329 16.14 11.27 1.93
N PHE A 330 16.21 9.94 1.93
CA PHE A 330 15.89 9.10 3.09
C PHE A 330 16.84 9.35 4.27
N ASP A 331 18.13 9.58 4.02
CA ASP A 331 19.11 9.84 5.08
C ASP A 331 18.81 11.15 5.82
N ILE A 332 18.39 12.20 5.10
CA ILE A 332 18.05 13.49 5.70
C ILE A 332 16.60 13.57 6.21
N HIS A 333 15.74 12.62 5.83
CA HIS A 333 14.36 12.49 6.30
C HIS A 333 14.12 11.13 6.97
N PRO A 334 14.80 10.86 8.08
CA PRO A 334 14.76 9.55 8.71
C PRO A 334 13.40 9.11 9.26
N ASP A 335 12.44 9.97 9.42
CA ASP A 335 11.11 9.66 9.97
C ASP A 335 10.02 9.52 8.89
N ASP A 336 10.37 9.82 7.63
CA ASP A 336 9.45 9.64 6.51
C ASP A 336 9.40 8.19 6.03
N ALA A 337 8.19 7.71 5.75
CA ALA A 337 7.88 6.33 5.37
C ALA A 337 7.38 6.19 3.92
N VAL A 338 7.79 7.11 3.02
CA VAL A 338 7.37 7.06 1.63
C VAL A 338 8.01 5.88 0.88
N SER A 339 7.19 5.07 0.22
CA SER A 339 7.66 3.98 -0.65
C SER A 339 7.93 4.51 -2.05
N VAL A 340 9.12 4.23 -2.57
CA VAL A 340 9.58 4.69 -3.90
C VAL A 340 9.66 3.53 -4.86
N TYR A 341 9.02 3.67 -6.03
CA TYR A 341 9.07 2.71 -7.12
C TYR A 341 9.77 3.32 -8.33
N PHE A 342 10.81 2.67 -8.83
CA PHE A 342 11.40 3.00 -10.12
C PHE A 342 10.75 2.15 -11.20
N CYS A 343 10.00 2.78 -12.11
CA CYS A 343 9.33 2.11 -13.21
C CYS A 343 10.24 2.10 -14.44
N CYS A 344 10.69 0.92 -14.80
CA CYS A 344 11.56 0.68 -15.94
C CYS A 344 10.73 0.19 -17.12
N PHE A 345 10.56 1.02 -18.14
CA PHE A 345 9.76 0.64 -19.31
C PHE A 345 10.50 -0.35 -20.22
N ARG A 346 11.82 -0.38 -20.19
CA ARG A 346 12.69 -1.24 -20.99
C ARG A 346 13.62 -2.06 -20.11
N ASP A 347 14.09 -3.22 -20.62
CA ASP A 347 14.99 -4.12 -19.88
C ASP A 347 16.35 -3.48 -19.63
N GLU A 348 16.81 -2.61 -20.53
CA GLU A 348 18.05 -1.88 -20.37
C GLU A 348 18.00 -0.92 -19.17
N GLU A 349 16.83 -0.32 -18.91
CA GLU A 349 16.63 0.54 -17.72
C GLU A 349 16.73 -0.28 -16.44
N MET A 350 16.09 -1.47 -16.41
CA MET A 350 16.18 -2.38 -15.27
C MET A 350 17.62 -2.87 -15.06
N ALA A 351 18.35 -3.18 -16.14
CA ALA A 351 19.74 -3.59 -16.06
C ALA A 351 20.66 -2.48 -15.51
N ALA A 352 20.43 -1.22 -15.89
CA ALA A 352 21.14 -0.06 -15.36
C ALA A 352 20.97 0.09 -13.85
N TYR A 353 19.73 -0.08 -13.33
CA TYR A 353 19.48 -0.05 -11.90
C TYR A 353 20.14 -1.23 -11.16
N ARG A 354 20.08 -2.45 -11.70
CA ARG A 354 20.77 -3.62 -11.11
C ARG A 354 22.27 -3.38 -11.00
N LYS A 355 22.88 -2.89 -12.06
CA LYS A 355 24.29 -2.52 -12.09
C LYS A 355 24.64 -1.44 -11.05
N ALA A 356 23.82 -0.41 -10.93
CA ALA A 356 24.02 0.66 -9.94
C ALA A 356 23.89 0.17 -8.49
N LEU A 357 23.13 -0.92 -8.26
CA LEU A 357 23.01 -1.60 -6.96
C LEU A 357 24.11 -2.63 -6.69
N GLY A 358 25.02 -2.85 -7.64
CA GLY A 358 26.07 -3.87 -7.54
C GLY A 358 25.57 -5.32 -7.69
N LYS A 359 24.44 -5.52 -8.40
CA LYS A 359 23.79 -6.81 -8.64
C LYS A 359 23.95 -7.27 -10.09
#